data_3fb50b8e3e30578c8b1f4a8447a4b12f
#
_entry.id   3fb50b8e3e30578c8b1f4a8447a4b12f
#
_cell.length_a   1.000
_cell.length_b   1.000
_cell.length_c   1.000
_cell.angle_alpha   90.00
_cell.angle_beta   90.00
_cell.angle_gamma   90.00
#
_symmetry.space_group_name_H-M   'P 1'
#
loop_
_entity.id
_entity.type
_entity.pdbx_description
1 polymer ?
#
loop_
_entity_poly.entity_id
_entity_poly.type
_entity_poly.pdbx_seq_one_letter_code
_entity_poly.pdbx_strand_id
1 'polypeptide(L)'
;MMIKTWLMLCFAGLIQAKNVLILLGDDVGFQFGAYGNTKIKSPNVDALAKRSLLFKNGFTSVSSCSPSRSVVMSGLPVHQNGMYGLHGGFMHFQSFNGVRSLPMILNQHNIRTGIVGKKHVGPDTVYKFDYEVTEEHYNLNQVGRNITCMKEYIRKFLQDSKNDSRPFLLYIGIHDIHRCYPYIGGKLGNFCDKFGDGMTPGTGYIKDWKPIVYKPEDVEVPYFLPDTPATREDLAAMYKTYSRFDQGVGLFMKELEDAGFADDTLVIFTSDNGIPFPFAKTNLYDPGQGEPFMVSSPYHKETWGKKTDAMASTMDIVPTVLDWFDIKYPKYKMNSKQVSLTGKSVLNALKPHVPPGPFDRVFSSHVFHEITMYYPMRVIRTKDTKLIHNLNFRAPYGLATDLYQNPTFLDILNRTESGQPTKWFTTLQKYYYRDEWQLFNLTSDPHEQKNLAGSAEYKNVFKSLKKTLNQWLLDTNDPWRCLPDEELEENGVCYPMDNRKFSDMQVNVLR
;
A
#
# COMPACT_ATOMS: atom_id res chain seq x y z
N MET A 1 60.68 32.73 -27.65
CA MET A 1 59.97 31.49 -27.73
C MET A 1 59.21 31.32 -26.42
N MET A 2 57.94 31.75 -26.38
CA MET A 2 57.10 31.73 -25.16
C MET A 2 56.22 30.49 -25.23
N ILE A 3 56.41 29.56 -24.32
CA ILE A 3 55.58 28.35 -24.14
C ILE A 3 54.33 28.76 -23.34
N LYS A 4 53.16 28.81 -24.00
CA LYS A 4 51.88 28.94 -23.34
C LYS A 4 51.44 27.60 -22.78
N THR A 5 51.54 27.42 -21.47
CA THR A 5 51.01 26.27 -20.74
C THR A 5 49.49 26.46 -20.59
N TRP A 6 48.70 25.60 -21.26
CA TRP A 6 47.28 25.53 -21.08
C TRP A 6 47.00 24.66 -19.85
N LEU A 7 46.51 25.27 -18.76
CA LEU A 7 45.92 24.57 -17.64
C LEU A 7 44.53 24.05 -18.08
N MET A 8 44.42 22.79 -18.36
CA MET A 8 43.11 22.11 -18.47
C MET A 8 42.51 21.95 -17.05
N LEU A 9 41.63 22.86 -16.68
CA LEU A 9 40.76 22.69 -15.53
C LEU A 9 39.75 21.57 -15.88
N CYS A 10 40.04 20.33 -15.47
CA CYS A 10 39.05 19.29 -15.39
C CYS A 10 38.01 19.68 -14.34
N PHE A 11 36.90 20.27 -14.74
CA PHE A 11 35.69 20.24 -13.95
C PHE A 11 35.22 18.79 -13.88
N ALA A 12 35.75 18.03 -12.91
CA ALA A 12 35.05 16.84 -12.42
C ALA A 12 33.75 17.39 -11.79
N GLY A 13 32.66 17.41 -12.55
CA GLY A 13 31.36 17.60 -12.00
C GLY A 13 31.23 16.57 -10.87
N LEU A 14 31.09 17.03 -9.64
CA LEU A 14 30.73 16.18 -8.52
C LEU A 14 29.46 15.46 -8.96
N ILE A 15 29.59 14.18 -9.36
CA ILE A 15 28.43 13.32 -9.55
C ILE A 15 27.83 13.24 -8.14
N GLN A 16 26.80 14.02 -7.93
CA GLN A 16 26.08 14.07 -6.66
C GLN A 16 25.50 12.67 -6.45
N ALA A 17 25.95 11.98 -5.42
CA ALA A 17 25.44 10.65 -5.08
C ALA A 17 23.92 10.78 -4.89
N LYS A 18 23.17 9.88 -5.54
CA LYS A 18 21.70 9.85 -5.45
C LYS A 18 21.31 8.56 -4.78
N ASN A 19 20.65 8.62 -3.63
CA ASN A 19 20.16 7.43 -2.93
C ASN A 19 18.65 7.51 -2.80
N VAL A 20 18.04 6.37 -2.49
CA VAL A 20 16.60 6.28 -2.22
C VAL A 20 16.37 5.49 -0.93
N LEU A 21 15.51 6.00 -0.07
CA LEU A 21 14.97 5.32 1.09
C LEU A 21 13.44 5.19 0.93
N ILE A 22 12.93 3.97 0.96
CA ILE A 22 11.48 3.70 1.02
C ILE A 22 11.16 3.23 2.43
N LEU A 23 10.29 3.97 3.12
CA LEU A 23 9.71 3.61 4.40
C LEU A 23 8.27 3.16 4.15
N LEU A 24 8.02 1.86 4.27
CA LEU A 24 6.70 1.27 4.06
C LEU A 24 6.15 0.68 5.35
N GLY A 25 5.05 1.22 5.84
CA GLY A 25 4.32 0.66 6.97
C GLY A 25 3.35 -0.44 6.54
N ASP A 26 2.96 -1.29 7.48
CA ASP A 26 2.01 -2.37 7.29
C ASP A 26 0.67 -2.00 7.94
N ASP A 27 -0.40 -1.95 7.15
CA ASP A 27 -1.76 -1.62 7.61
C ASP A 27 -1.91 -0.19 8.23
N VAL A 28 -1.11 0.79 7.81
CA VAL A 28 -0.99 2.06 8.56
C VAL A 28 -2.15 3.05 8.30
N GLY A 29 -2.59 3.24 7.07
CA GLY A 29 -3.63 4.23 6.76
C GLY A 29 -3.28 5.68 7.18
N PHE A 30 -4.27 6.57 7.18
CA PHE A 30 -4.09 8.02 7.42
C PHE A 30 -4.05 8.44 8.91
N GLN A 31 -3.70 7.58 9.84
CA GLN A 31 -3.83 7.83 11.28
C GLN A 31 -2.67 8.64 11.90
N PHE A 32 -2.20 9.72 11.24
CA PHE A 32 -1.11 10.57 11.73
C PHE A 32 -1.53 12.03 11.93
N GLY A 33 -0.81 12.74 12.81
CA GLY A 33 -1.01 14.17 13.05
C GLY A 33 -0.87 15.01 11.77
N ALA A 34 0.10 14.72 10.92
CA ALA A 34 0.29 15.37 9.63
C ALA A 34 -0.91 15.27 8.69
N TYR A 35 -1.73 14.21 8.83
CA TYR A 35 -2.97 13.97 8.08
C TYR A 35 -4.24 14.36 8.83
N GLY A 36 -4.12 14.95 10.03
CA GLY A 36 -5.24 15.55 10.74
C GLY A 36 -5.76 14.78 11.96
N ASN A 37 -5.23 13.59 12.27
CA ASN A 37 -5.56 12.91 13.51
C ASN A 37 -4.96 13.68 14.70
N THR A 38 -5.82 14.22 15.56
CA THR A 38 -5.40 15.07 16.69
C THR A 38 -5.13 14.29 17.97
N LYS A 39 -5.45 13.00 18.00
CA LYS A 39 -5.35 12.14 19.19
C LYS A 39 -4.08 11.31 19.22
N ILE A 40 -3.65 10.82 18.06
CA ILE A 40 -2.42 10.04 17.98
C ILE A 40 -1.18 10.93 18.09
N LYS A 41 -0.18 10.45 18.82
CA LYS A 41 1.11 11.14 18.95
C LYS A 41 2.10 10.54 17.97
N SER A 42 2.42 11.26 16.91
CA SER A 42 3.32 10.85 15.83
C SER A 42 4.43 11.88 15.53
N PRO A 43 5.22 12.32 16.54
CA PRO A 43 6.14 13.42 16.39
C PRO A 43 7.22 13.18 15.33
N ASN A 44 7.66 11.93 15.11
CA ASN A 44 8.70 11.60 14.15
C ASN A 44 8.17 11.57 12.70
N VAL A 45 6.99 10.98 12.48
CA VAL A 45 6.30 11.04 11.18
C VAL A 45 5.92 12.47 10.85
N ASP A 46 5.46 13.26 11.83
CA ASP A 46 5.15 14.67 11.65
C ASP A 46 6.41 15.51 11.36
N ALA A 47 7.57 15.14 11.91
CA ALA A 47 8.85 15.75 11.57
C ALA A 47 9.29 15.41 10.13
N LEU A 48 9.08 14.16 9.69
CA LEU A 48 9.30 13.76 8.30
C LEU A 48 8.36 14.55 7.35
N ALA A 49 7.08 14.72 7.72
CA ALA A 49 6.13 15.51 6.94
C ALA A 49 6.58 16.97 6.75
N LYS A 50 7.21 17.58 7.77
CA LYS A 50 7.76 18.95 7.69
C LYS A 50 8.92 19.09 6.70
N ARG A 51 9.60 18.00 6.35
CA ARG A 51 10.66 17.97 5.33
C ARG A 51 10.25 17.25 4.05
N SER A 52 8.95 17.09 3.81
CA SER A 52 8.38 16.40 2.65
C SER A 52 7.32 17.25 1.95
N LEU A 53 7.04 16.93 0.68
CA LEU A 53 5.75 17.24 0.06
C LEU A 53 4.76 16.16 0.49
N LEU A 54 3.65 16.57 1.12
CA LEU A 54 2.59 15.69 1.57
C LEU A 54 1.49 15.63 0.51
N PHE A 55 1.20 14.44 0.01
CA PHE A 55 0.07 14.18 -0.89
C PHE A 55 -1.19 13.94 -0.06
N LYS A 56 -2.21 14.80 -0.22
CA LYS A 56 -3.51 14.62 0.44
C LYS A 56 -4.29 13.45 -0.15
N ASN A 57 -3.96 13.08 -1.39
CA ASN A 57 -4.60 12.04 -2.18
C ASN A 57 -3.59 10.94 -2.53
N GLY A 58 -3.06 10.27 -1.52
CA GLY A 58 -2.23 9.07 -1.64
C GLY A 58 -3.09 7.80 -1.58
N PHE A 59 -2.79 6.80 -2.43
CA PHE A 59 -3.58 5.57 -2.51
C PHE A 59 -2.71 4.34 -2.72
N THR A 60 -3.11 3.22 -2.11
CA THR A 60 -2.64 1.94 -2.59
C THR A 60 -3.41 1.52 -3.84
N SER A 61 -2.74 0.80 -4.73
CA SER A 61 -3.39 0.21 -5.91
C SER A 61 -4.11 -1.10 -5.60
N VAL A 62 -3.86 -1.68 -4.44
CA VAL A 62 -4.53 -2.89 -3.93
C VAL A 62 -4.44 -2.93 -2.41
N SER A 63 -5.59 -3.09 -1.77
CA SER A 63 -5.68 -3.12 -0.31
C SER A 63 -5.41 -4.53 0.25
N SER A 64 -4.15 -4.98 0.16
CA SER A 64 -3.69 -6.28 0.64
C SER A 64 -2.16 -6.33 0.65
N CYS A 65 -1.56 -6.86 1.71
CA CYS A 65 -0.12 -6.80 1.97
C CYS A 65 0.79 -7.25 0.80
N SER A 66 0.86 -8.57 0.49
CA SER A 66 1.73 -9.07 -0.58
C SER A 66 1.39 -8.50 -1.95
N PRO A 67 0.10 -8.41 -2.35
CA PRO A 67 -0.28 -7.75 -3.58
C PRO A 67 0.23 -6.31 -3.67
N SER A 68 0.02 -5.47 -2.64
CA SER A 68 0.48 -4.08 -2.63
C SER A 68 2.01 -3.98 -2.67
N ARG A 69 2.72 -4.79 -1.88
CA ARG A 69 4.20 -4.81 -1.86
C ARG A 69 4.77 -5.23 -3.21
N SER A 70 4.11 -6.16 -3.91
CA SER A 70 4.50 -6.52 -5.28
C SER A 70 4.36 -5.35 -6.27
N VAL A 71 3.32 -4.51 -6.09
CA VAL A 71 3.14 -3.30 -6.89
C VAL A 71 4.20 -2.25 -6.56
N VAL A 72 4.48 -2.00 -5.27
CA VAL A 72 5.56 -1.10 -4.82
C VAL A 72 6.91 -1.48 -5.45
N MET A 73 7.18 -2.79 -5.59
CA MET A 73 8.46 -3.30 -6.11
C MET A 73 8.48 -3.57 -7.61
N SER A 74 7.33 -3.60 -8.31
CA SER A 74 7.28 -3.86 -9.76
C SER A 74 6.73 -2.69 -10.58
N GLY A 75 5.92 -1.81 -9.96
CA GLY A 75 5.16 -0.76 -10.65
C GLY A 75 4.00 -1.28 -11.49
N LEU A 76 3.73 -2.58 -11.44
CA LEU A 76 2.70 -3.24 -12.22
C LEU A 76 1.49 -3.60 -11.35
N PRO A 77 0.26 -3.42 -11.83
CA PRO A 77 -0.93 -3.86 -11.11
C PRO A 77 -0.93 -5.37 -10.89
N VAL A 78 -1.59 -5.85 -9.82
CA VAL A 78 -1.54 -7.26 -9.40
C VAL A 78 -2.01 -8.23 -10.47
N HIS A 79 -3.01 -7.87 -11.27
CA HIS A 79 -3.50 -8.71 -12.35
C HIS A 79 -2.48 -8.88 -13.48
N GLN A 80 -1.51 -7.96 -13.60
CA GLN A 80 -0.43 -8.02 -14.58
C GLN A 80 0.83 -8.67 -14.01
N ASN A 81 1.14 -8.47 -12.71
CA ASN A 81 2.35 -9.01 -12.10
C ASN A 81 2.20 -10.43 -11.53
N GLY A 82 0.96 -10.93 -11.33
CA GLY A 82 0.67 -12.28 -10.85
C GLY A 82 0.53 -12.44 -9.34
N MET A 83 0.85 -11.45 -8.53
CA MET A 83 0.69 -11.50 -7.07
C MET A 83 -0.77 -11.24 -6.68
N TYR A 84 -1.63 -12.22 -6.94
CA TYR A 84 -3.07 -12.07 -6.81
C TYR A 84 -3.58 -12.05 -5.37
N GLY A 85 -2.82 -12.63 -4.42
CA GLY A 85 -3.13 -12.72 -2.99
C GLY A 85 -1.86 -12.82 -2.14
N LEU A 86 -2.02 -13.22 -0.86
CA LEU A 86 -0.91 -13.30 0.09
C LEU A 86 0.14 -14.35 -0.30
N HIS A 87 1.41 -13.98 -0.15
CA HIS A 87 2.56 -14.83 -0.46
C HIS A 87 2.86 -15.86 0.64
N GLY A 88 2.68 -15.47 1.90
CA GLY A 88 3.13 -16.25 3.05
C GLY A 88 2.38 -17.55 3.31
N GLY A 89 3.06 -18.51 3.97
CA GLY A 89 2.47 -19.75 4.45
C GLY A 89 1.86 -20.60 3.33
N PHE A 90 0.68 -21.16 3.57
CA PHE A 90 -0.05 -22.00 2.62
C PHE A 90 -0.74 -21.22 1.48
N MET A 91 -0.77 -19.89 1.54
CA MET A 91 -1.38 -19.06 0.49
C MET A 91 -0.62 -19.13 -0.82
N HIS A 92 0.71 -19.09 -0.79
CA HIS A 92 1.66 -19.31 -1.89
C HIS A 92 1.47 -18.51 -3.18
N PHE A 93 0.78 -17.35 -3.15
CA PHE A 93 0.74 -16.50 -4.32
C PHE A 93 2.13 -15.93 -4.64
N GLN A 94 2.48 -15.89 -5.92
CA GLN A 94 3.77 -15.39 -6.39
C GLN A 94 3.59 -14.55 -7.65
N SER A 95 4.50 -13.60 -7.86
CA SER A 95 4.58 -12.89 -9.13
C SER A 95 5.11 -13.78 -10.24
N PHE A 96 4.76 -13.46 -11.47
CA PHE A 96 5.30 -14.15 -12.63
C PHE A 96 6.81 -13.98 -12.75
N ASN A 97 7.52 -15.03 -13.13
CA ASN A 97 8.97 -15.00 -13.32
C ASN A 97 9.45 -13.98 -14.37
N GLY A 98 8.56 -13.56 -15.28
CA GLY A 98 8.83 -12.55 -16.29
C GLY A 98 8.84 -11.11 -15.77
N VAL A 99 8.40 -10.86 -14.54
CA VAL A 99 8.36 -9.52 -13.96
C VAL A 99 9.76 -8.96 -13.77
N ARG A 100 9.98 -7.73 -14.20
CA ARG A 100 11.22 -6.97 -13.96
C ARG A 100 11.00 -6.06 -12.77
N SER A 101 11.41 -6.51 -11.59
CA SER A 101 11.23 -5.78 -10.34
C SER A 101 12.23 -4.62 -10.21
N LEU A 102 11.90 -3.67 -9.34
CA LEU A 102 12.75 -2.51 -9.03
C LEU A 102 14.16 -2.94 -8.57
N PRO A 103 14.33 -3.84 -7.57
CA PRO A 103 15.68 -4.26 -7.17
C PRO A 103 16.45 -4.92 -8.33
N MET A 104 15.79 -5.74 -9.16
CA MET A 104 16.43 -6.34 -10.33
C MET A 104 16.91 -5.30 -11.34
N ILE A 105 16.09 -4.29 -11.64
CA ILE A 105 16.44 -3.21 -12.59
C ILE A 105 17.60 -2.40 -12.01
N LEU A 106 17.54 -2.01 -10.73
CA LEU A 106 18.59 -1.21 -10.10
C LEU A 106 19.92 -1.94 -10.03
N ASN A 107 19.93 -3.24 -9.69
CA ASN A 107 21.15 -4.06 -9.67
C ASN A 107 21.81 -4.14 -11.06
N GLN A 108 21.02 -4.19 -12.15
CA GLN A 108 21.54 -4.14 -13.53
C GLN A 108 22.18 -2.79 -13.88
N HIS A 109 21.85 -1.72 -13.15
CA HIS A 109 22.41 -0.38 -13.33
C HIS A 109 23.44 0.01 -12.26
N ASN A 110 24.06 -1.00 -11.62
CA ASN A 110 25.08 -0.81 -10.59
C ASN A 110 24.63 0.04 -9.40
N ILE A 111 23.35 -0.08 -9.01
CA ILE A 111 22.79 0.53 -7.80
C ILE A 111 22.64 -0.57 -6.76
N ARG A 112 23.21 -0.36 -5.59
CA ARG A 112 23.13 -1.30 -4.47
C ARG A 112 21.73 -1.32 -3.91
N THR A 113 21.15 -2.51 -3.67
CA THR A 113 19.82 -2.66 -3.14
C THR A 113 19.81 -3.31 -1.77
N GLY A 114 19.03 -2.78 -0.83
CA GLY A 114 18.86 -3.35 0.51
C GLY A 114 17.40 -3.39 0.92
N ILE A 115 17.06 -4.43 1.69
CA ILE A 115 15.76 -4.56 2.36
C ILE A 115 15.93 -5.00 3.81
N VAL A 116 15.23 -4.33 4.72
CA VAL A 116 15.13 -4.69 6.14
C VAL A 116 13.65 -4.76 6.52
N GLY A 117 13.24 -5.86 7.15
CA GLY A 117 11.88 -6.06 7.66
C GLY A 117 10.98 -6.88 6.74
N LYS A 118 9.73 -6.45 6.58
CA LYS A 118 8.71 -7.18 5.84
C LYS A 118 8.91 -7.06 4.33
N LYS A 119 9.30 -8.14 3.67
CA LYS A 119 9.35 -8.29 2.20
C LYS A 119 8.01 -8.76 1.64
N HIS A 120 7.57 -9.92 2.08
CA HIS A 120 6.26 -10.55 1.86
C HIS A 120 5.85 -10.68 0.38
N VAL A 121 6.83 -10.89 -0.49
CA VAL A 121 6.66 -11.14 -1.93
C VAL A 121 7.63 -12.19 -2.44
N GLY A 122 7.28 -12.89 -3.50
CA GLY A 122 8.09 -13.90 -4.18
C GLY A 122 7.76 -13.99 -5.67
N PRO A 123 8.55 -14.74 -6.44
CA PRO A 123 9.68 -15.56 -6.00
C PRO A 123 10.96 -14.73 -5.78
N ASP A 124 11.91 -15.28 -5.05
CA ASP A 124 13.20 -14.59 -4.77
C ASP A 124 13.98 -14.28 -6.04
N THR A 125 13.81 -15.08 -7.09
CA THR A 125 14.42 -14.79 -8.42
C THR A 125 13.95 -13.48 -9.03
N VAL A 126 12.77 -13.00 -8.66
CA VAL A 126 12.20 -11.72 -9.11
C VAL A 126 12.56 -10.60 -8.14
N TYR A 127 12.49 -10.85 -6.83
CA TYR A 127 12.65 -9.82 -5.79
C TYR A 127 13.94 -10.01 -4.99
N LYS A 128 15.09 -10.12 -5.69
CA LYS A 128 16.40 -10.28 -5.07
C LYS A 128 17.04 -8.92 -4.79
N PHE A 129 17.46 -8.72 -3.53
CA PHE A 129 18.25 -7.58 -3.10
C PHE A 129 19.71 -7.99 -2.83
N ASP A 130 20.66 -7.04 -2.86
CA ASP A 130 22.07 -7.30 -2.49
C ASP A 130 22.24 -7.53 -0.99
N TYR A 131 21.37 -6.88 -0.18
CA TYR A 131 21.32 -7.02 1.26
C TYR A 131 19.89 -7.31 1.70
N GLU A 132 19.67 -8.48 2.29
CA GLU A 132 18.34 -8.91 2.75
C GLU A 132 18.36 -9.33 4.21
N VAL A 133 17.59 -8.63 5.03
CA VAL A 133 17.28 -9.02 6.42
C VAL A 133 15.77 -8.95 6.57
N THR A 134 15.09 -10.04 6.27
CA THR A 134 13.63 -10.09 6.12
C THR A 134 12.98 -11.11 7.04
N GLU A 135 11.69 -10.97 7.24
CA GLU A 135 10.89 -11.83 8.13
C GLU A 135 10.84 -13.28 7.66
N GLU A 136 11.02 -13.53 6.37
CA GLU A 136 11.04 -14.86 5.77
C GLU A 136 12.27 -15.65 6.18
N HIS A 137 13.38 -14.97 6.48
CA HIS A 137 14.66 -15.58 6.84
C HIS A 137 15.02 -15.42 8.32
N TYR A 138 14.35 -14.51 9.04
CA TYR A 138 14.62 -14.19 10.42
C TYR A 138 13.34 -14.18 11.24
N ASN A 139 13.44 -13.98 12.55
CA ASN A 139 12.26 -13.85 13.40
C ASN A 139 11.47 -12.58 13.06
N LEU A 140 10.22 -12.74 12.63
CA LEU A 140 9.29 -11.70 12.22
C LEU A 140 9.26 -10.51 13.20
N ASN A 141 9.16 -10.77 14.50
CA ASN A 141 9.08 -9.69 15.47
C ASN A 141 10.39 -8.94 15.65
N GLN A 142 11.55 -9.61 15.47
CA GLN A 142 12.85 -8.98 15.62
C GLN A 142 13.19 -8.10 14.41
N VAL A 143 12.86 -8.53 13.20
CA VAL A 143 13.20 -7.76 12.00
C VAL A 143 12.05 -6.91 11.45
N GLY A 144 10.81 -7.09 11.94
CA GLY A 144 9.66 -6.32 11.50
C GLY A 144 9.10 -5.35 12.54
N ARG A 145 9.29 -5.65 13.86
CA ARG A 145 8.69 -4.87 14.96
C ARG A 145 9.70 -4.37 15.99
N ASN A 146 10.82 -5.08 16.20
CA ASN A 146 11.85 -4.62 17.13
C ASN A 146 12.68 -3.51 16.48
N ILE A 147 12.26 -2.26 16.69
CA ILE A 147 12.90 -1.08 16.10
C ILE A 147 14.37 -0.94 16.48
N THR A 148 14.79 -1.44 17.65
CA THR A 148 16.22 -1.50 18.05
C THR A 148 16.99 -2.47 17.16
N CYS A 149 16.45 -3.67 16.95
CA CYS A 149 17.07 -4.68 16.10
C CYS A 149 17.12 -4.22 14.63
N MET A 150 16.02 -3.69 14.12
CA MET A 150 15.96 -3.12 12.76
C MET A 150 16.98 -1.99 12.57
N LYS A 151 17.10 -1.09 13.53
CA LYS A 151 18.09 -0.01 13.53
C LYS A 151 19.52 -0.55 13.33
N GLU A 152 19.91 -1.62 14.02
CA GLU A 152 21.26 -2.18 13.89
C GLU A 152 21.53 -2.75 12.49
N TYR A 153 20.55 -3.40 11.85
CA TYR A 153 20.67 -3.87 10.47
C TYR A 153 20.73 -2.73 9.47
N ILE A 154 19.92 -1.68 9.67
CA ILE A 154 19.93 -0.47 8.85
C ILE A 154 21.28 0.23 8.95
N ARG A 155 21.80 0.40 10.18
CA ARG A 155 23.13 0.97 10.44
C ARG A 155 24.21 0.19 9.71
N LYS A 156 24.18 -1.14 9.79
CA LYS A 156 25.14 -1.99 9.07
C LYS A 156 25.06 -1.76 7.55
N PHE A 157 23.87 -1.76 6.96
CA PHE A 157 23.71 -1.47 5.53
C PHE A 157 24.30 -0.11 5.15
N LEU A 158 24.03 0.92 5.94
CA LEU A 158 24.52 2.28 5.68
C LEU A 158 26.05 2.39 5.85
N GLN A 159 26.61 1.73 6.86
CA GLN A 159 28.08 1.65 7.04
C GLN A 159 28.75 0.94 5.88
N ASP A 160 28.22 -0.22 5.45
CA ASP A 160 28.74 -0.93 4.28
C ASP A 160 28.62 -0.06 3.01
N SER A 161 27.57 0.77 2.89
CA SER A 161 27.37 1.68 1.75
C SER A 161 28.36 2.85 1.73
N LYS A 162 28.96 3.24 2.86
CA LYS A 162 30.05 4.22 2.88
C LYS A 162 31.32 3.73 2.20
N ASN A 163 31.55 2.40 2.26
CA ASN A 163 32.70 1.75 1.65
C ASN A 163 32.41 1.29 0.21
N ASP A 164 31.17 1.35 -0.21
CA ASP A 164 30.70 1.00 -1.55
C ASP A 164 30.45 2.31 -2.33
N SER A 165 31.12 2.52 -3.45
CA SER A 165 30.97 3.74 -4.25
C SER A 165 29.64 3.83 -5.02
N ARG A 166 28.81 2.77 -4.97
CA ARG A 166 27.51 2.72 -5.66
C ARG A 166 26.47 3.54 -4.93
N PRO A 167 25.59 4.26 -5.64
CA PRO A 167 24.36 4.73 -5.07
C PRO A 167 23.50 3.54 -4.57
N PHE A 168 22.53 3.81 -3.67
CA PHE A 168 21.71 2.75 -3.12
C PHE A 168 20.20 3.04 -3.13
N LEU A 169 19.43 1.94 -3.13
CA LEU A 169 18.05 1.88 -2.65
C LEU A 169 18.03 1.08 -1.35
N LEU A 170 17.49 1.66 -0.29
CA LEU A 170 17.14 0.95 0.93
C LEU A 170 15.61 0.93 1.12
N TYR A 171 15.03 -0.27 1.20
CA TYR A 171 13.63 -0.48 1.51
C TYR A 171 13.49 -0.96 2.95
N ILE A 172 12.71 -0.26 3.76
CA ILE A 172 12.42 -0.62 5.14
C ILE A 172 10.94 -0.94 5.24
N GLY A 173 10.61 -2.23 5.42
CA GLY A 173 9.27 -2.73 5.60
C GLY A 173 8.96 -2.91 7.09
N ILE A 174 8.28 -1.96 7.71
CA ILE A 174 7.90 -2.03 9.12
C ILE A 174 6.63 -2.87 9.24
N HIS A 175 6.62 -3.91 10.08
CA HIS A 175 5.45 -4.79 10.24
C HIS A 175 4.34 -4.17 11.12
N ASP A 176 4.64 -3.12 11.86
CA ASP A 176 3.62 -2.36 12.57
C ASP A 176 2.83 -1.50 11.57
N ILE A 177 1.55 -1.42 11.76
CA ILE A 177 0.72 -1.78 12.93
C ILE A 177 -0.06 -3.09 12.74
N HIS A 178 0.33 -3.97 11.84
CA HIS A 178 -0.38 -5.22 11.58
C HIS A 178 -0.77 -5.95 12.89
N ARG A 179 -1.91 -6.65 12.88
CA ARG A 179 -2.38 -7.45 14.02
C ARG A 179 -1.42 -8.59 14.35
N CYS A 180 -1.48 -9.07 15.57
CA CYS A 180 -0.56 -10.07 16.10
C CYS A 180 -0.96 -11.50 15.69
N TYR A 181 0.03 -12.38 15.64
CA TYR A 181 -0.18 -13.82 15.49
C TYR A 181 -0.19 -14.53 16.86
N PRO A 182 -0.92 -15.68 17.00
CA PRO A 182 -1.15 -16.31 18.31
C PRO A 182 0.12 -16.72 19.07
N TYR A 183 1.18 -17.10 18.34
CA TYR A 183 2.43 -17.61 18.94
C TYR A 183 3.33 -16.54 19.57
N ILE A 184 2.84 -15.29 19.67
CA ILE A 184 3.61 -14.17 20.22
C ILE A 184 2.94 -13.61 21.50
N GLY A 185 2.17 -14.45 22.20
CA GLY A 185 1.48 -14.05 23.43
C GLY A 185 0.20 -13.24 23.20
N GLY A 186 -0.33 -13.25 21.97
CA GLY A 186 -1.60 -12.60 21.61
C GLY A 186 -2.63 -13.60 21.10
N LYS A 187 -3.92 -13.22 21.14
CA LYS A 187 -4.96 -13.87 20.35
C LYS A 187 -4.88 -13.36 18.91
N LEU A 188 -5.10 -14.24 17.93
CA LEU A 188 -5.28 -13.80 16.54
C LEU A 188 -6.37 -12.73 16.50
N GLY A 189 -6.16 -11.68 15.73
CA GLY A 189 -7.08 -10.56 15.64
C GLY A 189 -6.81 -9.40 16.61
N ASN A 190 -5.96 -9.56 17.62
CA ASN A 190 -5.53 -8.46 18.48
C ASN A 190 -4.29 -7.75 17.93
N PHE A 191 -4.04 -6.52 18.37
CA PHE A 191 -2.80 -5.80 18.06
C PHE A 191 -1.61 -6.34 18.87
N CYS A 192 -0.39 -6.20 18.35
CA CYS A 192 0.87 -6.55 19.01
C CYS A 192 1.37 -5.44 19.97
N ASP A 193 0.47 -4.81 20.67
CA ASP A 193 0.72 -3.66 21.54
C ASP A 193 1.54 -4.00 22.81
N LYS A 194 1.59 -5.28 23.19
CA LYS A 194 2.32 -5.78 24.35
C LYS A 194 3.75 -6.25 24.02
N PHE A 195 4.01 -6.64 22.76
CA PHE A 195 5.32 -7.13 22.37
C PHE A 195 6.40 -6.06 22.56
N GLY A 196 7.37 -6.33 23.44
CA GLY A 196 8.50 -5.45 23.68
C GLY A 196 8.22 -4.21 24.53
N ASP A 197 7.04 -4.11 25.18
CA ASP A 197 6.63 -2.93 25.94
C ASP A 197 7.34 -2.79 27.30
N GLY A 198 8.01 -3.85 27.78
CA GLY A 198 8.68 -3.88 29.09
C GLY A 198 7.74 -3.83 30.29
N MET A 199 6.41 -3.81 30.07
CA MET A 199 5.39 -3.72 31.11
C MET A 199 4.63 -5.03 31.28
N THR A 200 4.46 -5.79 30.21
CA THR A 200 3.72 -7.06 30.19
C THR A 200 4.69 -8.22 30.39
N PRO A 201 4.50 -9.08 31.43
CA PRO A 201 5.38 -10.22 31.68
C PRO A 201 5.49 -11.15 30.46
N GLY A 202 6.71 -11.54 30.07
CA GLY A 202 6.97 -12.49 28.99
C GLY A 202 6.95 -11.91 27.56
N THR A 203 6.71 -10.61 27.40
CA THR A 203 6.63 -9.98 26.07
C THR A 203 7.92 -9.26 25.65
N GLY A 204 8.96 -9.27 26.52
CA GLY A 204 10.26 -8.68 26.26
C GLY A 204 10.29 -7.15 26.42
N TYR A 205 11.44 -6.57 26.04
CA TYR A 205 11.69 -5.14 26.11
C TYR A 205 12.46 -4.66 24.88
N ILE A 206 11.91 -3.66 24.18
CA ILE A 206 12.55 -2.99 23.06
C ILE A 206 13.21 -1.71 23.58
N LYS A 207 14.55 -1.67 23.57
CA LYS A 207 15.34 -0.62 24.22
C LYS A 207 15.01 0.80 23.73
N ASP A 208 14.79 0.96 22.44
CA ASP A 208 14.55 2.27 21.83
C ASP A 208 13.06 2.63 21.75
N TRP A 209 12.15 1.81 22.28
CA TRP A 209 10.74 2.11 22.32
C TRP A 209 10.27 2.56 23.71
N LYS A 210 9.62 3.72 23.74
CA LYS A 210 8.90 4.22 24.91
C LYS A 210 7.41 4.15 24.61
N PRO A 211 6.70 3.12 25.09
CA PRO A 211 5.29 2.93 24.78
C PRO A 211 4.44 4.14 25.21
N ILE A 212 3.58 4.61 24.30
CA ILE A 212 2.54 5.59 24.63
C ILE A 212 1.24 4.82 24.77
N VAL A 213 0.69 4.78 25.99
CA VAL A 213 -0.58 4.10 26.29
C VAL A 213 -1.72 5.07 26.14
N TYR A 214 -2.76 4.65 25.44
CA TYR A 214 -3.99 5.42 25.24
C TYR A 214 -5.14 4.76 25.99
N LYS A 215 -6.04 5.58 26.51
CA LYS A 215 -7.31 5.09 27.05
C LYS A 215 -8.36 5.02 25.95
N PRO A 216 -9.38 4.15 26.08
CA PRO A 216 -10.45 4.04 25.09
C PRO A 216 -11.20 5.36 24.81
N GLU A 217 -11.32 6.24 25.81
CA GLU A 217 -11.94 7.56 25.68
C GLU A 217 -11.08 8.58 24.91
N ASP A 218 -9.76 8.35 24.80
CA ASP A 218 -8.82 9.28 24.18
C ASP A 218 -8.64 9.03 22.67
N VAL A 219 -9.22 7.96 22.14
CA VAL A 219 -9.07 7.62 20.70
C VAL A 219 -10.13 8.30 19.84
N GLU A 220 -9.78 8.58 18.59
CA GLU A 220 -10.69 9.03 17.56
C GLU A 220 -11.24 7.82 16.80
N VAL A 221 -12.56 7.60 16.84
CA VAL A 221 -13.21 6.52 16.12
C VAL A 221 -13.46 6.97 14.67
N PRO A 222 -12.85 6.34 13.65
CA PRO A 222 -13.12 6.67 12.26
C PRO A 222 -14.60 6.46 11.90
N TYR A 223 -15.13 7.25 10.96
CA TYR A 223 -16.55 7.19 10.57
C TYR A 223 -17.04 5.80 10.11
N PHE A 224 -16.13 5.00 9.56
CA PHE A 224 -16.45 3.66 9.04
C PHE A 224 -16.46 2.56 10.11
N LEU A 225 -16.19 2.90 11.37
CA LEU A 225 -16.24 1.96 12.50
C LEU A 225 -17.39 2.34 13.45
N PRO A 226 -18.00 1.34 14.14
CA PRO A 226 -19.00 1.62 15.15
C PRO A 226 -18.32 2.20 16.41
N ASP A 227 -18.88 3.25 16.96
CA ASP A 227 -18.42 3.79 18.24
C ASP A 227 -18.97 2.96 19.42
N THR A 228 -18.22 1.91 19.76
CA THR A 228 -18.52 0.98 20.88
C THR A 228 -17.31 0.82 21.80
N PRO A 229 -17.48 0.35 23.04
CA PRO A 229 -16.36 0.09 23.94
C PRO A 229 -15.31 -0.84 23.30
N ALA A 230 -15.73 -1.93 22.63
CA ALA A 230 -14.83 -2.89 21.98
C ALA A 230 -14.01 -2.20 20.89
N THR A 231 -14.60 -1.35 20.05
CA THR A 231 -13.90 -0.59 19.01
C THR A 231 -12.89 0.38 19.62
N ARG A 232 -13.26 1.08 20.68
CA ARG A 232 -12.37 2.04 21.34
C ARG A 232 -11.18 1.38 22.01
N GLU A 233 -11.38 0.22 22.65
CA GLU A 233 -10.29 -0.59 23.22
C GLU A 233 -9.34 -1.11 22.12
N ASP A 234 -9.89 -1.60 21.01
CA ASP A 234 -9.13 -2.08 19.86
C ASP A 234 -8.29 -0.95 19.22
N LEU A 235 -8.87 0.24 19.07
CA LEU A 235 -8.17 1.44 18.58
C LEU A 235 -7.09 1.91 19.58
N ALA A 236 -7.32 1.84 20.88
CA ALA A 236 -6.33 2.21 21.89
C ALA A 236 -5.09 1.29 21.83
N ALA A 237 -5.30 -0.02 21.64
CA ALA A 237 -4.22 -0.98 21.41
C ALA A 237 -3.48 -0.67 20.09
N MET A 238 -4.20 -0.36 19.01
CA MET A 238 -3.61 0.10 17.75
C MET A 238 -2.74 1.34 17.95
N TYR A 239 -3.23 2.37 18.63
CA TYR A 239 -2.49 3.62 18.88
C TYR A 239 -1.20 3.39 19.67
N LYS A 240 -1.17 2.42 20.57
CA LYS A 240 0.06 2.03 21.26
C LYS A 240 1.09 1.43 20.29
N THR A 241 0.67 0.63 19.30
CA THR A 241 1.60 0.12 18.27
C THR A 241 2.09 1.23 17.33
N TYR A 242 1.26 2.23 17.03
CA TYR A 242 1.70 3.43 16.31
C TYR A 242 2.85 4.16 17.01
N SER A 243 2.89 4.17 18.34
CA SER A 243 4.01 4.79 19.06
C SER A 243 5.34 4.07 18.80
N ARG A 244 5.31 2.74 18.56
CA ARG A 244 6.50 1.97 18.16
C ARG A 244 6.89 2.24 16.72
N PHE A 245 5.90 2.26 15.83
CA PHE A 245 6.08 2.61 14.42
C PHE A 245 6.70 4.01 14.27
N ASP A 246 6.11 5.03 14.87
CA ASP A 246 6.58 6.41 14.81
C ASP A 246 8.02 6.56 15.32
N GLN A 247 8.34 5.95 16.49
CA GLN A 247 9.68 5.99 17.05
C GLN A 247 10.67 5.21 16.18
N GLY A 248 10.24 4.13 15.52
CA GLY A 248 11.02 3.42 14.50
C GLY A 248 11.39 4.32 13.32
N VAL A 249 10.41 5.05 12.76
CA VAL A 249 10.66 6.02 11.68
C VAL A 249 11.70 7.05 12.11
N GLY A 250 11.57 7.60 13.32
CA GLY A 250 12.54 8.56 13.86
C GLY A 250 13.95 7.99 13.96
N LEU A 251 14.08 6.75 14.46
CA LEU A 251 15.37 6.06 14.55
C LEU A 251 16.00 5.82 13.17
N PHE A 252 15.23 5.35 12.21
CA PHE A 252 15.75 5.03 10.88
C PHE A 252 16.18 6.26 10.12
N MET A 253 15.43 7.35 10.24
CA MET A 253 15.82 8.67 9.69
C MET A 253 17.09 9.20 10.34
N LYS A 254 17.24 8.99 11.65
CA LYS A 254 18.47 9.37 12.36
C LYS A 254 19.69 8.56 11.90
N GLU A 255 19.55 7.26 11.66
CA GLU A 255 20.65 6.43 11.12
C GLU A 255 21.10 6.92 9.73
N LEU A 256 20.13 7.33 8.87
CA LEU A 256 20.44 7.92 7.57
C LEU A 256 21.22 9.24 7.70
N GLU A 257 20.84 10.09 8.65
CA GLU A 257 21.50 11.37 8.94
C GLU A 257 22.89 11.13 9.54
N ASP A 258 23.03 10.29 10.57
CA ASP A 258 24.31 9.95 11.22
C ASP A 258 25.29 9.28 10.24
N ALA A 259 24.78 8.58 9.25
CA ALA A 259 25.57 8.02 8.16
C ALA A 259 26.00 9.08 7.12
N GLY A 260 25.45 10.28 7.15
CA GLY A 260 25.80 11.37 6.24
C GLY A 260 25.11 11.31 4.86
N PHE A 261 24.04 10.52 4.72
CA PHE A 261 23.33 10.34 3.45
C PHE A 261 22.05 11.19 3.33
N ALA A 262 21.67 11.96 4.36
CA ALA A 262 20.38 12.65 4.39
C ALA A 262 20.21 13.70 3.28
N ASP A 263 21.29 14.36 2.86
CA ASP A 263 21.27 15.40 1.81
C ASP A 263 21.36 14.85 0.37
N ASP A 264 21.55 13.54 0.24
CA ASP A 264 21.67 12.85 -1.07
C ASP A 264 20.58 11.79 -1.28
N THR A 265 19.62 11.67 -0.35
CA THR A 265 18.62 10.59 -0.37
C THR A 265 17.21 11.13 -0.60
N LEU A 266 16.55 10.61 -1.64
CA LEU A 266 15.10 10.74 -1.80
C LEU A 266 14.42 9.81 -0.81
N VAL A 267 13.55 10.34 0.06
CA VAL A 267 12.76 9.52 1.00
C VAL A 267 11.32 9.47 0.54
N ILE A 268 10.79 8.25 0.38
CA ILE A 268 9.37 7.98 0.09
C ILE A 268 8.78 7.27 1.30
N PHE A 269 7.73 7.84 1.88
CA PHE A 269 6.99 7.26 3.00
C PHE A 269 5.56 6.96 2.57
N THR A 270 5.10 5.72 2.79
CA THR A 270 3.73 5.30 2.51
C THR A 270 3.36 4.03 3.31
N SER A 271 2.15 3.51 3.11
CA SER A 271 1.68 2.24 3.63
C SER A 271 1.29 1.31 2.48
N ASP A 272 1.21 0.01 2.77
CA ASP A 272 0.77 -0.98 1.78
C ASP A 272 -0.75 -1.04 1.65
N ASN A 273 -1.51 -0.83 2.73
CA ASN A 273 -2.97 -0.74 2.72
C ASN A 273 -3.50 -0.05 3.99
N GLY A 274 -4.79 0.25 3.99
CA GLY A 274 -5.48 0.88 5.11
C GLY A 274 -5.49 0.05 6.39
N ILE A 275 -5.91 0.68 7.50
CA ILE A 275 -5.87 0.06 8.84
C ILE A 275 -6.59 -1.29 8.89
N PRO A 276 -6.14 -2.23 9.76
CA PRO A 276 -6.66 -3.60 9.79
C PRO A 276 -7.99 -3.67 10.57
N PHE A 277 -9.02 -3.03 10.02
CA PHE A 277 -10.39 -2.99 10.54
C PHE A 277 -11.40 -3.29 9.43
N PRO A 278 -12.62 -3.72 9.82
CA PRO A 278 -13.71 -3.90 8.87
C PRO A 278 -13.94 -2.65 8.02
N PHE A 279 -14.25 -2.83 6.74
CA PHE A 279 -14.43 -1.77 5.74
C PHE A 279 -13.15 -1.03 5.29
N ALA A 280 -12.01 -1.25 5.94
CA ALA A 280 -10.71 -0.71 5.54
C ALA A 280 -9.85 -1.76 4.82
N LYS A 281 -8.88 -2.39 5.47
CA LYS A 281 -8.03 -3.43 4.86
C LYS A 281 -8.86 -4.42 4.02
N THR A 282 -8.34 -4.84 2.89
CA THR A 282 -8.93 -5.71 1.85
C THR A 282 -10.01 -5.06 0.99
N ASN A 283 -10.51 -3.87 1.35
CA ASN A 283 -11.53 -3.15 0.60
C ASN A 283 -10.93 -2.11 -0.34
N LEU A 284 -11.66 -1.77 -1.42
CA LEU A 284 -11.29 -0.69 -2.34
C LEU A 284 -12.13 0.59 -2.14
N TYR A 285 -12.75 0.74 -0.97
CA TYR A 285 -13.24 2.04 -0.50
C TYR A 285 -12.08 2.88 0.06
N ASP A 286 -12.28 4.19 0.20
CA ASP A 286 -11.20 5.09 0.67
C ASP A 286 -10.56 4.67 2.00
N PRO A 287 -11.27 4.10 3.00
CA PRO A 287 -10.61 3.57 4.20
C PRO A 287 -9.59 2.47 3.97
N GLY A 288 -9.76 1.67 2.91
CA GLY A 288 -8.83 0.59 2.55
C GLY A 288 -7.77 0.99 1.54
N GLN A 289 -8.04 2.02 0.71
CA GLN A 289 -7.12 2.47 -0.33
C GLN A 289 -6.31 3.69 0.05
N GLY A 290 -6.88 4.58 0.88
CA GLY A 290 -6.27 5.86 1.25
C GLY A 290 -5.06 5.64 2.14
N GLU A 291 -3.88 6.13 1.67
CA GLU A 291 -2.60 5.93 2.35
C GLU A 291 -1.85 7.24 2.53
N PRO A 292 -1.06 7.36 3.61
CA PRO A 292 -0.13 8.45 3.70
C PRO A 292 0.86 8.32 2.54
N PHE A 293 1.12 9.41 1.85
CA PHE A 293 2.12 9.46 0.79
C PHE A 293 2.91 10.76 0.92
N MET A 294 4.19 10.62 1.26
CA MET A 294 5.09 11.75 1.47
C MET A 294 6.37 11.53 0.67
N VAL A 295 6.88 12.60 0.07
CA VAL A 295 8.14 12.59 -0.67
C VAL A 295 9.04 13.70 -0.16
N SER A 296 10.16 13.31 0.44
CA SER A 296 11.22 14.23 0.87
C SER A 296 12.36 14.18 -0.12
N SER A 297 12.52 15.24 -0.90
CA SER A 297 13.62 15.38 -1.85
C SER A 297 14.60 16.45 -1.36
N PRO A 298 15.90 16.14 -1.24
CA PRO A 298 16.91 17.12 -0.86
C PRO A 298 17.12 18.20 -1.93
N TYR A 299 16.72 17.91 -3.18
CA TYR A 299 16.86 18.84 -4.32
C TYR A 299 15.61 19.71 -4.55
N HIS A 300 14.55 19.50 -3.76
CA HIS A 300 13.30 20.25 -3.84
C HIS A 300 12.87 20.71 -2.44
N LYS A 301 13.82 21.26 -1.67
CA LYS A 301 13.58 21.73 -0.29
C LYS A 301 12.50 22.81 -0.21
N GLU A 302 12.24 23.53 -1.32
CA GLU A 302 11.14 24.48 -1.44
C GLU A 302 9.74 23.85 -1.31
N THR A 303 9.62 22.53 -1.47
CA THR A 303 8.36 21.79 -1.30
C THR A 303 8.14 21.29 0.14
N TRP A 304 9.14 21.38 0.98
CA TRP A 304 9.08 20.88 2.34
C TRP A 304 7.98 21.57 3.15
N GLY A 305 7.23 20.75 3.90
CA GLY A 305 6.09 21.19 4.71
C GLY A 305 4.86 21.63 3.90
N LYS A 306 4.91 21.50 2.57
CA LYS A 306 3.76 21.81 1.70
C LYS A 306 2.88 20.59 1.50
N LYS A 307 1.61 20.84 1.16
CA LYS A 307 0.61 19.85 0.81
C LYS A 307 0.20 20.02 -0.65
N THR A 308 -0.07 18.91 -1.34
CA THR A 308 -0.56 18.91 -2.72
C THR A 308 -1.87 18.14 -2.85
N ASP A 309 -2.72 18.57 -3.78
CA ASP A 309 -3.93 17.85 -4.22
C ASP A 309 -3.65 16.84 -5.32
N ALA A 310 -2.41 16.77 -5.84
CA ALA A 310 -2.00 15.76 -6.79
C ALA A 310 -2.30 14.34 -6.24
N MET A 311 -2.84 13.48 -7.10
CA MET A 311 -3.11 12.10 -6.73
C MET A 311 -1.86 11.25 -6.97
N ALA A 312 -1.48 10.46 -5.96
CA ALA A 312 -0.37 9.52 -6.03
C ALA A 312 -0.85 8.09 -5.72
N SER A 313 -0.19 7.11 -6.29
CA SER A 313 -0.47 5.69 -6.08
C SER A 313 0.81 4.92 -5.76
N THR A 314 0.69 3.78 -5.10
CA THR A 314 1.81 2.84 -4.93
C THR A 314 2.41 2.38 -6.26
N MET A 315 1.65 2.41 -7.37
CA MET A 315 2.19 2.21 -8.73
C MET A 315 3.18 3.29 -9.18
N ASP A 316 3.16 4.46 -8.57
CA ASP A 316 4.00 5.59 -8.93
C ASP A 316 5.42 5.50 -8.32
N ILE A 317 5.65 4.56 -7.39
CA ILE A 317 6.94 4.44 -6.70
C ILE A 317 8.04 4.01 -7.67
N VAL A 318 7.82 2.96 -8.46
CA VAL A 318 8.83 2.47 -9.42
C VAL A 318 9.20 3.53 -10.45
N PRO A 319 8.27 4.17 -11.19
CA PRO A 319 8.64 5.23 -12.13
C PRO A 319 9.32 6.42 -11.43
N THR A 320 8.99 6.73 -10.17
CA THR A 320 9.64 7.79 -9.40
C THR A 320 11.09 7.46 -9.08
N VAL A 321 11.36 6.25 -8.61
CA VAL A 321 12.73 5.79 -8.30
C VAL A 321 13.59 5.71 -9.55
N LEU A 322 13.04 5.21 -10.65
CA LEU A 322 13.75 5.14 -11.93
C LEU A 322 14.08 6.54 -12.48
N ASP A 323 13.11 7.47 -12.40
CA ASP A 323 13.30 8.88 -12.79
C ASP A 323 14.37 9.57 -11.90
N TRP A 324 14.38 9.27 -10.60
CA TRP A 324 15.39 9.78 -9.67
C TRP A 324 16.81 9.36 -10.06
N PHE A 325 16.98 8.11 -10.52
CA PHE A 325 18.28 7.60 -10.98
C PHE A 325 18.56 7.81 -12.47
N ASP A 326 17.65 8.46 -13.20
CA ASP A 326 17.72 8.66 -14.66
C ASP A 326 17.79 7.32 -15.43
N ILE A 327 17.02 6.33 -14.98
CA ILE A 327 16.96 4.99 -15.57
C ILE A 327 15.64 4.84 -16.34
N LYS A 328 15.73 4.36 -17.59
CA LYS A 328 14.53 4.03 -18.38
C LYS A 328 14.01 2.65 -18.00
N TYR A 329 12.67 2.54 -17.86
CA TYR A 329 12.06 1.23 -17.67
C TYR A 329 12.38 0.29 -18.83
N PRO A 330 12.79 -0.97 -18.56
CA PRO A 330 13.20 -1.90 -19.60
C PRO A 330 12.06 -2.26 -20.56
N LYS A 331 12.36 -2.42 -21.84
CA LYS A 331 11.40 -2.92 -22.83
C LYS A 331 11.40 -4.44 -22.80
N TYR A 332 10.30 -5.06 -22.40
CA TYR A 332 10.15 -6.52 -22.40
C TYR A 332 8.70 -6.93 -22.59
N LYS A 333 8.48 -8.22 -22.83
CA LYS A 333 7.14 -8.79 -23.01
C LYS A 333 6.86 -9.83 -21.92
N MET A 334 5.62 -9.88 -21.47
CA MET A 334 5.05 -11.00 -20.72
C MET A 334 3.82 -11.50 -21.47
N ASN A 335 3.69 -12.82 -21.60
CA ASN A 335 2.59 -13.45 -22.35
C ASN A 335 2.40 -12.83 -23.75
N SER A 336 3.52 -12.66 -24.48
CA SER A 336 3.59 -12.05 -25.82
C SER A 336 3.20 -10.57 -25.92
N LYS A 337 2.77 -9.93 -24.85
CA LYS A 337 2.39 -8.50 -24.81
C LYS A 337 3.47 -7.63 -24.21
N GLN A 338 3.65 -6.44 -24.78
CA GLN A 338 4.57 -5.43 -24.27
C GLN A 338 4.13 -5.00 -22.87
N VAL A 339 5.09 -4.95 -21.93
CA VAL A 339 4.87 -4.43 -20.58
C VAL A 339 5.32 -2.98 -20.51
N SER A 340 4.48 -2.15 -19.90
CA SER A 340 4.76 -0.75 -19.63
C SER A 340 4.19 -0.35 -18.27
N LEU A 341 4.85 0.62 -17.62
CA LEU A 341 4.32 1.21 -16.39
C LEU A 341 3.10 2.09 -16.72
N THR A 342 2.05 1.97 -15.93
CA THR A 342 0.87 2.87 -15.98
C THR A 342 0.91 3.90 -14.85
N GLY A 343 1.79 3.71 -13.85
CA GLY A 343 2.16 4.72 -12.86
C GLY A 343 3.01 5.83 -13.48
N LYS A 344 3.21 6.91 -12.74
CA LYS A 344 3.92 8.13 -13.15
C LYS A 344 4.95 8.55 -12.11
N SER A 345 6.02 9.23 -12.52
CA SER A 345 6.97 9.82 -11.57
C SER A 345 6.34 10.97 -10.80
N VAL A 346 6.30 10.87 -9.47
CA VAL A 346 5.82 11.95 -8.60
C VAL A 346 6.84 13.09 -8.42
N LEU A 347 8.07 12.94 -8.95
CA LEU A 347 9.05 14.04 -8.96
C LEU A 347 8.54 15.26 -9.72
N ASN A 348 7.67 15.06 -10.70
CA ASN A 348 7.02 16.16 -11.40
C ASN A 348 6.06 16.97 -10.50
N ALA A 349 5.50 16.37 -9.45
CA ALA A 349 4.68 17.09 -8.47
C ALA A 349 5.51 17.95 -7.50
N LEU A 350 6.83 17.74 -7.43
CA LEU A 350 7.75 18.55 -6.64
C LEU A 350 8.14 19.86 -7.36
N LYS A 351 7.82 20.01 -8.65
CA LYS A 351 8.13 21.20 -9.44
C LYS A 351 7.13 22.34 -9.14
N PRO A 352 7.51 23.62 -9.34
CA PRO A 352 6.65 24.77 -9.03
C PRO A 352 5.30 24.78 -9.76
N HIS A 353 5.25 24.18 -10.95
CA HIS A 353 4.02 24.06 -11.75
C HIS A 353 3.75 22.60 -12.03
N VAL A 354 2.83 22.01 -11.24
CA VAL A 354 2.34 20.64 -11.48
C VAL A 354 1.49 20.65 -12.75
N PRO A 355 1.87 19.92 -13.81
CA PRO A 355 1.04 19.87 -15.01
C PRO A 355 -0.31 19.21 -14.68
N PRO A 356 -1.44 19.76 -15.16
CA PRO A 356 -2.72 19.07 -15.08
C PRO A 356 -2.68 17.79 -15.90
N GLY A 357 -3.43 16.79 -15.48
CA GLY A 357 -3.63 15.55 -16.24
C GLY A 357 -2.98 14.31 -15.64
N PRO A 358 -1.65 14.21 -15.47
CA PRO A 358 -1.07 12.95 -14.99
C PRO A 358 -1.40 12.63 -13.54
N PHE A 359 -1.84 13.62 -12.74
CA PHE A 359 -2.14 13.49 -11.32
C PHE A 359 -3.64 13.65 -10.99
N ASP A 360 -4.51 13.40 -11.96
CA ASP A 360 -5.96 13.60 -11.84
C ASP A 360 -6.74 12.32 -11.49
N ARG A 361 -6.09 11.15 -11.54
CA ARG A 361 -6.72 9.86 -11.27
C ARG A 361 -5.74 8.80 -10.83
N VAL A 362 -6.29 7.76 -10.17
CA VAL A 362 -5.60 6.52 -9.85
C VAL A 362 -6.46 5.32 -10.21
N PHE A 363 -5.80 4.18 -10.45
CA PHE A 363 -6.44 2.90 -10.71
C PHE A 363 -6.07 1.90 -9.62
N SER A 364 -7.00 0.98 -9.34
CA SER A 364 -6.74 -0.10 -8.40
C SER A 364 -7.39 -1.40 -8.85
N SER A 365 -6.76 -2.50 -8.45
CA SER A 365 -7.27 -3.83 -8.71
C SER A 365 -7.01 -4.74 -7.53
N HIS A 366 -7.99 -5.55 -7.17
CA HIS A 366 -7.90 -6.57 -6.13
C HIS A 366 -8.42 -7.89 -6.70
N VAL A 367 -7.89 -9.03 -6.26
CA VAL A 367 -8.37 -10.36 -6.66
C VAL A 367 -8.61 -11.23 -5.44
N PHE A 368 -7.56 -11.45 -4.64
CA PHE A 368 -7.59 -12.20 -3.40
C PHE A 368 -6.91 -11.40 -2.28
N HIS A 369 -7.21 -11.74 -1.05
CA HIS A 369 -6.33 -11.55 0.08
C HIS A 369 -5.83 -12.93 0.53
N GLU A 370 -6.63 -13.69 1.26
CA GLU A 370 -6.40 -15.10 1.52
C GLU A 370 -6.92 -15.95 0.35
N ILE A 371 -6.46 -17.18 0.24
CA ILE A 371 -6.83 -18.08 -0.88
C ILE A 371 -8.34 -18.32 -1.00
N THR A 372 -9.08 -18.23 0.09
CA THR A 372 -10.54 -18.39 0.14
C THR A 372 -11.31 -17.12 -0.18
N MET A 373 -10.62 -15.95 -0.32
CA MET A 373 -11.24 -14.65 -0.49
C MET A 373 -11.23 -14.20 -1.96
N TYR A 374 -11.76 -15.02 -2.86
CA TYR A 374 -11.88 -14.62 -4.27
C TYR A 374 -12.97 -13.57 -4.44
N TYR A 375 -12.56 -12.33 -4.59
CA TYR A 375 -13.48 -11.22 -4.86
C TYR A 375 -12.82 -10.15 -5.74
N PRO A 376 -12.72 -10.37 -7.06
CA PRO A 376 -12.07 -9.43 -7.96
C PRO A 376 -12.82 -8.10 -8.01
N MET A 377 -12.08 -7.01 -7.79
CA MET A 377 -12.57 -5.63 -7.86
C MET A 377 -11.65 -4.80 -8.75
N ARG A 378 -12.23 -3.83 -9.48
CA ARG A 378 -11.50 -2.88 -10.32
C ARG A 378 -11.99 -1.48 -10.03
N VAL A 379 -11.09 -0.52 -9.92
CA VAL A 379 -11.43 0.85 -9.53
C VAL A 379 -10.73 1.86 -10.42
N ILE A 380 -11.49 2.90 -10.78
CA ILE A 380 -10.95 4.20 -11.17
C ILE A 380 -11.44 5.24 -10.17
N ARG A 381 -10.53 6.02 -9.63
CA ARG A 381 -10.80 7.12 -8.74
C ARG A 381 -10.20 8.41 -9.29
N THR A 382 -11.03 9.43 -9.42
CA THR A 382 -10.64 10.82 -9.67
C THR A 382 -10.74 11.62 -8.36
N LYS A 383 -10.43 12.91 -8.40
CA LYS A 383 -10.59 13.76 -7.22
C LYS A 383 -12.04 13.73 -6.67
N ASP A 384 -13.02 13.80 -7.57
CA ASP A 384 -14.42 14.04 -7.21
C ASP A 384 -15.33 12.81 -7.39
N THR A 385 -14.85 11.76 -8.06
CA THR A 385 -15.67 10.57 -8.35
C THR A 385 -14.88 9.29 -8.22
N LYS A 386 -15.58 8.22 -7.89
CA LYS A 386 -15.01 6.86 -7.82
C LYS A 386 -15.98 5.86 -8.41
N LEU A 387 -15.47 5.00 -9.29
CA LEU A 387 -16.22 3.88 -9.87
C LEU A 387 -15.55 2.58 -9.47
N ILE A 388 -16.32 1.68 -8.85
CA ILE A 388 -15.90 0.33 -8.47
C ILE A 388 -16.69 -0.68 -9.31
N HIS A 389 -15.99 -1.66 -9.87
CA HIS A 389 -16.58 -2.83 -10.51
C HIS A 389 -16.28 -4.07 -9.66
N ASN A 390 -17.31 -4.65 -9.07
CA ASN A 390 -17.28 -5.88 -8.30
C ASN A 390 -17.61 -7.06 -9.23
N LEU A 391 -16.60 -7.76 -9.74
CA LEU A 391 -16.82 -8.81 -10.73
C LEU A 391 -17.54 -10.05 -10.13
N ASN A 392 -17.26 -10.36 -8.86
CA ASN A 392 -17.90 -11.50 -8.17
C ASN A 392 -19.08 -11.08 -7.27
N PHE A 393 -19.85 -10.10 -7.68
CA PHE A 393 -20.91 -9.46 -6.88
C PHE A 393 -22.05 -10.44 -6.46
N ARG A 394 -22.19 -11.57 -7.15
CA ARG A 394 -23.18 -12.60 -6.81
C ARG A 394 -22.78 -13.45 -5.61
N ALA A 395 -21.50 -13.50 -5.25
CA ALA A 395 -20.99 -14.16 -4.06
C ALA A 395 -20.81 -13.17 -2.91
N PRO A 396 -20.85 -13.64 -1.66
CA PRO A 396 -20.51 -12.76 -0.53
C PRO A 396 -19.05 -12.36 -0.58
N TYR A 397 -18.76 -11.11 -0.21
CA TYR A 397 -17.41 -10.63 0.00
C TYR A 397 -16.75 -11.37 1.18
N GLY A 398 -15.53 -11.87 0.99
CA GLY A 398 -14.79 -12.55 2.04
C GLY A 398 -14.23 -11.58 3.10
N LEU A 399 -14.04 -12.06 4.32
CA LEU A 399 -13.39 -11.33 5.39
C LEU A 399 -12.11 -12.03 5.79
N ALA A 400 -11.00 -11.30 5.90
CA ALA A 400 -9.71 -11.84 6.30
C ALA A 400 -9.75 -12.43 7.71
N THR A 401 -8.99 -13.49 7.96
CA THR A 401 -9.02 -14.23 9.24
C THR A 401 -8.63 -13.33 10.42
N ASP A 402 -7.65 -12.45 10.25
CA ASP A 402 -7.23 -11.50 11.29
C ASP A 402 -8.30 -10.42 11.57
N LEU A 403 -9.12 -10.07 10.57
CA LEU A 403 -10.24 -9.15 10.74
C LEU A 403 -11.47 -9.84 11.35
N TYR A 404 -11.75 -11.08 10.96
CA TYR A 404 -12.89 -11.84 11.50
C TYR A 404 -12.77 -12.04 13.01
N GLN A 405 -11.56 -12.21 13.53
CA GLN A 405 -11.29 -12.43 14.96
C GLN A 405 -11.00 -11.16 15.76
N ASN A 406 -11.05 -9.98 15.14
CA ASN A 406 -10.76 -8.76 15.89
C ASN A 406 -11.94 -8.35 16.80
N PRO A 407 -11.65 -7.67 17.94
CA PRO A 407 -12.68 -7.29 18.91
C PRO A 407 -13.81 -6.44 18.30
N THR A 408 -13.46 -5.51 17.40
CA THR A 408 -14.42 -4.65 16.71
C THR A 408 -15.41 -5.43 15.86
N PHE A 409 -14.93 -6.38 15.04
CA PHE A 409 -15.82 -7.17 14.19
C PHE A 409 -16.66 -8.15 14.98
N LEU A 410 -16.09 -8.78 16.01
CA LEU A 410 -16.83 -9.67 16.90
C LEU A 410 -17.96 -8.92 17.64
N ASP A 411 -17.76 -7.67 18.04
CA ASP A 411 -18.82 -6.85 18.63
C ASP A 411 -19.93 -6.54 17.61
N ILE A 412 -19.59 -6.20 16.35
CA ILE A 412 -20.56 -6.02 15.27
C ILE A 412 -21.38 -7.28 15.06
N LEU A 413 -20.72 -8.44 14.98
CA LEU A 413 -21.36 -9.74 14.76
C LEU A 413 -22.33 -10.09 15.91
N ASN A 414 -21.83 -10.05 17.15
CA ASN A 414 -22.62 -10.37 18.34
C ASN A 414 -23.85 -9.45 18.51
N ARG A 415 -23.72 -8.15 18.24
CA ARG A 415 -24.84 -7.21 18.24
C ARG A 415 -25.85 -7.53 17.15
N THR A 416 -25.39 -7.87 15.96
CA THR A 416 -26.27 -8.24 14.84
C THR A 416 -27.06 -9.51 15.19
N GLU A 417 -26.41 -10.56 15.70
CA GLU A 417 -27.04 -11.82 16.08
C GLU A 417 -28.03 -11.67 17.24
N SER A 418 -27.73 -10.80 18.19
CA SER A 418 -28.61 -10.53 19.33
C SER A 418 -29.68 -9.46 19.06
N GLY A 419 -29.76 -8.93 17.84
CA GLY A 419 -30.72 -7.88 17.49
C GLY A 419 -30.44 -6.52 18.14
N GLN A 420 -29.23 -6.30 18.68
CA GLN A 420 -28.85 -5.03 19.29
C GLN A 420 -28.36 -4.04 18.21
N PRO A 421 -28.51 -2.71 18.44
CA PRO A 421 -27.97 -1.71 17.53
C PRO A 421 -26.45 -1.83 17.40
N THR A 422 -25.97 -2.03 16.18
CA THR A 422 -24.51 -2.14 15.90
C THR A 422 -23.79 -0.83 15.98
N LYS A 423 -24.49 0.31 15.86
CA LYS A 423 -23.93 1.66 15.68
C LYS A 423 -22.98 1.78 14.48
N TRP A 424 -22.97 0.80 13.61
CA TRP A 424 -22.16 0.83 12.41
C TRP A 424 -22.90 1.59 11.30
N PHE A 425 -22.19 2.34 10.47
CA PHE A 425 -22.76 3.16 9.39
C PHE A 425 -23.36 2.30 8.25
N THR A 426 -23.06 1.00 8.24
CA THR A 426 -23.58 0.01 7.29
C THR A 426 -24.10 -1.23 8.02
N THR A 427 -24.51 -2.26 7.30
CA THR A 427 -24.95 -3.55 7.85
C THR A 427 -24.08 -4.68 7.33
N LEU A 428 -24.04 -5.83 8.03
CA LEU A 428 -23.34 -7.03 7.54
C LEU A 428 -23.88 -7.46 6.17
N GLN A 429 -25.18 -7.37 5.95
CA GLN A 429 -25.79 -7.68 4.66
C GLN A 429 -25.18 -6.85 3.52
N LYS A 430 -25.09 -5.51 3.68
CA LYS A 430 -24.49 -4.62 2.68
C LYS A 430 -22.97 -4.76 2.58
N TYR A 431 -22.32 -5.16 3.66
CA TYR A 431 -20.88 -5.42 3.68
C TYR A 431 -20.50 -6.64 2.86
N TYR A 432 -21.28 -7.75 3.00
CA TYR A 432 -21.04 -8.98 2.28
C TYR A 432 -21.57 -8.98 0.84
N TYR A 433 -22.74 -8.38 0.59
CA TYR A 433 -23.38 -8.40 -0.73
C TYR A 433 -23.38 -7.00 -1.32
N ARG A 434 -22.60 -6.83 -2.38
CA ARG A 434 -22.34 -5.54 -3.03
C ARG A 434 -22.92 -5.52 -4.42
N ASP A 435 -23.29 -4.31 -4.90
CA ASP A 435 -23.71 -4.12 -6.28
C ASP A 435 -22.54 -4.38 -7.24
N GLU A 436 -22.81 -4.87 -8.44
CA GLU A 436 -21.83 -5.06 -9.52
C GLU A 436 -21.03 -3.78 -9.78
N TRP A 437 -21.75 -2.67 -9.94
CA TRP A 437 -21.17 -1.35 -10.13
C TRP A 437 -21.54 -0.43 -9.00
N GLN A 438 -20.55 0.25 -8.46
CA GLN A 438 -20.74 1.28 -7.44
C GLN A 438 -20.08 2.57 -7.92
N LEU A 439 -20.86 3.65 -8.02
CA LEU A 439 -20.41 4.99 -8.38
C LEU A 439 -20.65 5.94 -7.23
N PHE A 440 -19.64 6.67 -6.82
CA PHE A 440 -19.72 7.64 -5.76
C PHE A 440 -19.32 9.03 -6.24
N ASN A 441 -20.04 10.06 -5.78
CA ASN A 441 -19.64 11.46 -5.87
C ASN A 441 -18.98 11.84 -4.55
N LEU A 442 -17.66 11.88 -4.52
CA LEU A 442 -16.86 12.09 -3.31
C LEU A 442 -16.94 13.51 -2.76
N THR A 443 -17.42 14.48 -3.55
CA THR A 443 -17.64 15.85 -3.09
C THR A 443 -18.86 15.94 -2.18
N SER A 444 -19.95 15.23 -2.51
CA SER A 444 -21.20 15.22 -1.72
C SER A 444 -21.32 14.03 -0.78
N ASP A 445 -20.59 12.96 -1.06
CA ASP A 445 -20.56 11.70 -0.30
C ASP A 445 -19.12 11.20 -0.12
N PRO A 446 -18.29 11.88 0.70
CA PRO A 446 -16.91 11.51 0.93
C PRO A 446 -16.76 10.16 1.66
N HIS A 447 -17.84 9.60 2.15
CA HIS A 447 -17.89 8.33 2.89
C HIS A 447 -18.41 7.15 2.07
N GLU A 448 -18.66 7.34 0.76
CA GLU A 448 -19.01 6.28 -0.19
C GLU A 448 -20.25 5.46 0.23
N GLN A 449 -21.29 6.14 0.75
CA GLN A 449 -22.49 5.49 1.28
C GLN A 449 -23.64 5.39 0.26
N LYS A 450 -23.65 6.28 -0.75
CA LYS A 450 -24.73 6.36 -1.73
C LYS A 450 -24.26 5.93 -3.11
N ASN A 451 -24.61 4.70 -3.53
CA ASN A 451 -24.32 4.22 -4.87
C ASN A 451 -25.19 4.97 -5.91
N LEU A 452 -24.54 5.63 -6.87
CA LEU A 452 -25.13 6.41 -7.95
C LEU A 452 -25.06 5.72 -9.32
N ALA A 453 -24.59 4.47 -9.40
CA ALA A 453 -24.40 3.76 -10.68
C ALA A 453 -25.68 3.63 -11.50
N GLY A 454 -26.85 3.51 -10.85
CA GLY A 454 -28.17 3.48 -11.49
C GLY A 454 -28.83 4.85 -11.69
N SER A 455 -28.20 5.94 -11.28
CA SER A 455 -28.80 7.28 -11.37
C SER A 455 -28.76 7.83 -12.80
N ALA A 456 -29.90 8.30 -13.30
CA ALA A 456 -29.99 8.92 -14.63
C ALA A 456 -29.11 10.18 -14.75
N GLU A 457 -28.98 10.96 -13.68
CA GLU A 457 -28.13 12.14 -13.59
C GLU A 457 -26.66 11.82 -13.82
N TYR A 458 -26.18 10.68 -13.29
CA TYR A 458 -24.78 10.27 -13.37
C TYR A 458 -24.45 9.35 -14.54
N LYS A 459 -25.41 9.09 -15.45
CA LYS A 459 -25.23 8.17 -16.60
C LYS A 459 -24.00 8.49 -17.46
N ASN A 460 -23.76 9.77 -17.74
CA ASN A 460 -22.62 10.19 -18.58
C ASN A 460 -21.28 10.05 -17.83
N VAL A 461 -21.24 10.38 -16.55
CA VAL A 461 -20.07 10.19 -15.66
C VAL A 461 -19.72 8.70 -15.58
N PHE A 462 -20.73 7.85 -15.32
CA PHE A 462 -20.57 6.40 -15.28
C PHE A 462 -19.96 5.85 -16.59
N LYS A 463 -20.54 6.23 -17.76
CA LYS A 463 -20.03 5.79 -19.06
C LYS A 463 -18.58 6.22 -19.30
N SER A 464 -18.24 7.46 -18.96
CA SER A 464 -16.89 7.99 -19.14
C SER A 464 -15.89 7.26 -18.27
N LEU A 465 -16.17 7.06 -16.98
CA LEU A 465 -15.29 6.35 -16.05
C LEU A 465 -15.15 4.87 -16.44
N LYS A 466 -16.27 4.20 -16.80
CA LYS A 466 -16.24 2.81 -17.27
C LYS A 466 -15.37 2.65 -18.52
N LYS A 467 -15.49 3.57 -19.51
CA LYS A 467 -14.65 3.55 -20.72
C LYS A 467 -13.17 3.70 -20.36
N THR A 468 -12.82 4.63 -19.46
CA THR A 468 -11.44 4.86 -19.04
C THR A 468 -10.88 3.68 -18.25
N LEU A 469 -11.67 3.10 -17.35
CA LEU A 469 -11.30 1.90 -16.61
C LEU A 469 -11.06 0.72 -17.55
N ASN A 470 -11.98 0.45 -18.47
CA ASN A 470 -11.83 -0.64 -19.44
C ASN A 470 -10.59 -0.47 -20.33
N GLN A 471 -10.25 0.76 -20.74
CA GLN A 471 -9.02 1.00 -21.48
C GLN A 471 -7.78 0.62 -20.65
N TRP A 472 -7.72 1.00 -19.37
CA TRP A 472 -6.62 0.63 -18.49
C TRP A 472 -6.51 -0.90 -18.32
N LEU A 473 -7.64 -1.62 -18.20
CA LEU A 473 -7.66 -3.09 -18.13
C LEU A 473 -7.12 -3.74 -19.40
N LEU A 474 -7.42 -3.16 -20.58
CA LEU A 474 -6.87 -3.60 -21.86
C LEU A 474 -5.36 -3.34 -21.94
N ASP A 475 -4.92 -2.14 -21.58
CA ASP A 475 -3.52 -1.72 -21.63
C ASP A 475 -2.64 -2.56 -20.70
N THR A 476 -3.20 -3.00 -19.56
CA THR A 476 -2.52 -3.83 -18.56
C THR A 476 -2.78 -5.34 -18.73
N ASN A 477 -3.51 -5.73 -19.78
CA ASN A 477 -3.82 -7.11 -20.11
C ASN A 477 -4.48 -7.88 -18.92
N ASP A 478 -5.51 -7.28 -18.33
CA ASP A 478 -6.22 -7.90 -17.21
C ASP A 478 -7.01 -9.14 -17.67
N PRO A 479 -6.78 -10.34 -17.07
CA PRO A 479 -7.55 -11.52 -17.38
C PRO A 479 -8.96 -11.52 -16.73
N TRP A 480 -9.17 -10.73 -15.66
CA TRP A 480 -10.46 -10.61 -14.95
C TRP A 480 -11.29 -9.43 -15.47
N ARG A 481 -11.55 -9.39 -16.76
CA ARG A 481 -12.40 -8.35 -17.36
C ARG A 481 -13.86 -8.76 -17.48
N CYS A 482 -14.10 -10.07 -17.46
CA CYS A 482 -15.40 -10.67 -17.62
C CYS A 482 -16.02 -11.08 -16.28
N LEU A 483 -17.34 -11.18 -16.24
CA LEU A 483 -18.05 -11.75 -15.11
C LEU A 483 -17.74 -13.24 -14.97
N PRO A 484 -17.97 -13.86 -13.80
CA PRO A 484 -17.65 -15.28 -13.57
C PRO A 484 -18.38 -16.27 -14.50
N ASP A 485 -19.50 -15.85 -15.10
CA ASP A 485 -20.31 -16.63 -16.05
C ASP A 485 -20.06 -16.22 -17.51
N GLU A 486 -18.98 -15.52 -17.77
CA GLU A 486 -18.54 -15.09 -19.09
C GLU A 486 -17.16 -15.61 -19.43
N GLU A 487 -16.89 -15.85 -20.70
CA GLU A 487 -15.61 -16.23 -21.26
C GLU A 487 -14.98 -15.06 -21.99
N LEU A 488 -13.67 -14.88 -21.77
CA LEU A 488 -12.88 -13.86 -22.46
C LEU A 488 -12.29 -14.45 -23.73
N GLU A 489 -12.83 -14.07 -24.86
CA GLU A 489 -12.36 -14.45 -26.19
C GLU A 489 -11.05 -13.74 -26.58
N GLU A 490 -10.34 -14.29 -27.57
CA GLU A 490 -9.07 -13.73 -28.07
C GLU A 490 -9.24 -12.29 -28.61
N ASN A 491 -10.42 -11.96 -29.13
CA ASN A 491 -10.77 -10.60 -29.58
C ASN A 491 -10.96 -9.61 -28.41
N GLY A 492 -10.88 -10.07 -27.16
CA GLY A 492 -11.01 -9.26 -25.96
C GLY A 492 -12.48 -8.95 -25.55
N VAL A 493 -13.44 -9.62 -26.13
CA VAL A 493 -14.86 -9.50 -25.81
C VAL A 493 -15.25 -10.59 -24.81
N CYS A 494 -16.13 -10.25 -23.87
CA CYS A 494 -16.71 -11.19 -22.91
C CYS A 494 -17.99 -11.78 -23.51
N TYR A 495 -18.08 -13.09 -23.57
CA TYR A 495 -19.26 -13.81 -24.00
C TYR A 495 -19.84 -14.66 -22.87
N PRO A 496 -21.15 -14.68 -22.65
CA PRO A 496 -21.76 -15.60 -21.71
C PRO A 496 -21.38 -17.04 -22.04
N MET A 497 -20.95 -17.84 -21.08
CA MET A 497 -20.60 -19.25 -21.25
C MET A 497 -21.81 -20.10 -21.65
N ASP A 498 -23.03 -19.64 -21.35
CA ASP A 498 -24.28 -20.22 -21.83
C ASP A 498 -25.10 -19.15 -22.54
N ASN A 499 -25.30 -19.32 -23.86
CA ASN A 499 -26.16 -18.44 -24.66
C ASN A 499 -27.64 -18.58 -24.34
N ARG A 500 -28.02 -19.52 -23.47
CA ARG A 500 -29.39 -19.68 -22.99
C ARG A 500 -29.70 -18.63 -21.92
N LYS A 501 -30.81 -17.92 -22.09
CA LYS A 501 -31.33 -17.08 -21.01
C LYS A 501 -31.64 -17.97 -19.81
N PHE A 502 -31.40 -17.50 -18.62
CA PHE A 502 -31.67 -18.21 -17.36
C PHE A 502 -33.13 -18.69 -17.28
N SER A 503 -34.07 -17.96 -17.94
CA SER A 503 -35.49 -18.35 -18.11
C SER A 503 -35.69 -19.59 -18.96
N ASP A 504 -34.72 -19.96 -19.81
CA ASP A 504 -34.84 -21.07 -20.77
C ASP A 504 -34.14 -22.33 -20.24
N MET A 505 -33.41 -22.23 -19.12
CA MET A 505 -32.93 -23.38 -18.39
C MET A 505 -34.11 -24.04 -17.67
N GLN A 506 -34.75 -25.00 -18.32
CA GLN A 506 -35.51 -25.98 -17.60
C GLN A 506 -34.51 -26.75 -16.73
N VAL A 507 -34.52 -26.44 -15.43
CA VAL A 507 -33.79 -27.19 -14.42
C VAL A 507 -34.42 -28.58 -14.45
N ASN A 508 -33.90 -29.49 -15.27
CA ASN A 508 -34.10 -30.91 -15.09
C ASN A 508 -33.41 -31.27 -13.77
N VAL A 509 -34.08 -30.94 -12.67
CA VAL A 509 -33.77 -31.53 -11.37
C VAL A 509 -33.91 -33.02 -11.59
N LEU A 510 -32.79 -33.72 -11.52
CA LEU A 510 -32.73 -35.16 -11.49
C LEU A 510 -33.80 -35.65 -10.53
N ARG A 511 -34.84 -36.29 -11.07
CA ARG A 511 -35.81 -37.05 -10.31
C ARG A 511 -35.14 -38.31 -9.77
#